data_9e12b1e3df822850f819b05a2b4bb9a8
#
_entry.id   9e12b1e3df822850f819b05a2b4bb9a8
#
_cell.length_a   1.000
_cell.length_b   1.000
_cell.length_c   1.000
_cell.angle_alpha   90.00
_cell.angle_beta   90.00
_cell.angle_gamma   90.00
#
_symmetry.space_group_name_H-M   'P 1'
#
loop_
_entity.id
_entity.type
_entity.pdbx_description
1 polymer ?
#
loop_
_entity_poly.entity_id
_entity_poly.type
_entity_poly.pdbx_seq_one_letter_code
_entity_poly.pdbx_strand_id
1 'polypeptide(L)'
;MQRVAVGWLAWTLTHSGAWLGIISMAEFFPVVFLSPLAGALADRRDRVGIIRVTQIAGSIEATLLAVLVYTGGITIELLFALTLLLGVFNAVAQPSRLALIPTLVDRAALPSALAINAIIFNSARFLGPAVAGIVIAKVSVGAAFAVNAATYIVFLVAMANLRGIPALPVAATQSVLKASAEAYCYATHHPGIAPMLLLFTITTVGTRGFVELFPGFADSVFGRGPEGLATLTSTVGLGAIFGAGWMLVRPAITGLTRLVLGNTLIISLAILAFTLTNQFYLALPCVFVAGAAMTVTGVGAQTLIQAAVDIRMRGRIMALYGMIFRAGPAVGAVLMGSLSVRFGLRLPLAVGALVSCGFWLWTRFKQKRIAETLEADPVVPATNVVAAS
;
A
#
# COMPACT_ATOMS: atom_id res chain seq x y z
N MET A 1 -10.42 -3.83 6.79
CA MET A 1 -11.39 -4.93 7.00
C MET A 1 -11.88 -5.50 5.67
N GLN A 2 -12.53 -4.71 4.81
CA GLN A 2 -13.14 -5.18 3.56
C GLN A 2 -12.19 -5.98 2.67
N ARG A 3 -10.95 -5.53 2.45
CA ARG A 3 -9.96 -6.20 1.62
C ARG A 3 -9.68 -7.65 2.05
N VAL A 4 -9.59 -7.91 3.36
CA VAL A 4 -9.39 -9.28 3.88
C VAL A 4 -10.63 -10.13 3.64
N ALA A 5 -11.83 -9.56 3.87
CA ALA A 5 -13.09 -10.24 3.64
C ALA A 5 -13.31 -10.56 2.14
N VAL A 6 -13.00 -9.61 1.24
CA VAL A 6 -13.06 -9.79 -0.22
C VAL A 6 -12.08 -10.87 -0.66
N GLY A 7 -10.83 -10.84 -0.19
CA GLY A 7 -9.83 -11.86 -0.52
C GLY A 7 -10.24 -13.25 -0.02
N TRP A 8 -10.75 -13.35 1.20
CA TRP A 8 -11.26 -14.63 1.74
C TRP A 8 -12.46 -15.14 0.93
N LEU A 9 -13.41 -14.26 0.62
CA LEU A 9 -14.59 -14.63 -0.17
C LEU A 9 -14.20 -15.07 -1.59
N ALA A 10 -13.28 -14.38 -2.24
CA ALA A 10 -12.77 -14.76 -3.55
C ALA A 10 -12.13 -16.16 -3.52
N TRP A 11 -11.39 -16.46 -2.46
CA TRP A 11 -10.82 -17.79 -2.26
C TRP A 11 -11.90 -18.86 -2.04
N THR A 12 -12.86 -18.61 -1.15
CA THR A 12 -13.93 -19.59 -0.86
C THR A 12 -14.84 -19.87 -2.07
N LEU A 13 -15.02 -18.89 -2.96
CA LEU A 13 -15.82 -19.06 -4.18
C LEU A 13 -15.07 -19.82 -5.29
N THR A 14 -13.73 -19.72 -5.35
CA THR A 14 -12.98 -20.18 -6.54
C THR A 14 -11.84 -21.15 -6.24
N HIS A 15 -11.34 -21.18 -5.03
CA HIS A 15 -10.10 -21.89 -4.64
C HIS A 15 -8.93 -21.61 -5.60
N SER A 16 -8.89 -20.40 -6.17
CA SER A 16 -7.94 -20.00 -7.21
C SER A 16 -7.09 -18.81 -6.78
N GLY A 17 -5.76 -19.00 -6.78
CA GLY A 17 -4.81 -17.90 -6.58
C GLY A 17 -4.89 -16.83 -7.67
N ALA A 18 -5.28 -17.21 -8.90
CA ALA A 18 -5.47 -16.24 -9.98
C ALA A 18 -6.57 -15.23 -9.66
N TRP A 19 -7.69 -15.69 -9.10
CA TRP A 19 -8.78 -14.80 -8.69
C TRP A 19 -8.39 -13.90 -7.52
N LEU A 20 -7.55 -14.35 -6.58
CA LEU A 20 -7.00 -13.48 -5.54
C LEU A 20 -6.20 -12.32 -6.15
N GLY A 21 -5.37 -12.62 -7.15
CA GLY A 21 -4.61 -11.60 -7.88
C GLY A 21 -5.52 -10.64 -8.66
N ILE A 22 -6.50 -11.17 -9.42
CA ILE A 22 -7.45 -10.38 -10.23
C ILE A 22 -8.27 -9.44 -9.34
N ILE A 23 -8.78 -9.91 -8.22
CA ILE A 23 -9.54 -9.11 -7.24
C ILE A 23 -8.66 -8.01 -6.64
N SER A 24 -7.42 -8.34 -6.27
CA SER A 24 -6.47 -7.32 -5.78
C SER A 24 -6.20 -6.25 -6.85
N MET A 25 -6.06 -6.65 -8.11
CA MET A 25 -5.86 -5.71 -9.21
C MET A 25 -7.09 -4.84 -9.45
N ALA A 26 -8.32 -5.40 -9.33
CA ALA A 26 -9.56 -4.64 -9.47
C ALA A 26 -9.66 -3.49 -8.46
N GLU A 27 -9.16 -3.67 -7.23
CA GLU A 27 -9.12 -2.62 -6.21
C GLU A 27 -8.14 -1.49 -6.56
N PHE A 28 -6.96 -1.83 -7.11
CA PHE A 28 -5.89 -0.85 -7.34
C PHE A 28 -5.85 -0.25 -8.73
N PHE A 29 -6.31 -0.96 -9.75
CA PHE A 29 -6.30 -0.51 -11.14
C PHE A 29 -6.96 0.88 -11.31
N PRO A 30 -8.19 1.12 -10.80
CA PRO A 30 -8.81 2.44 -10.91
C PRO A 30 -7.99 3.55 -10.24
N VAL A 31 -7.34 3.26 -9.11
CA VAL A 31 -6.54 4.26 -8.38
C VAL A 31 -5.37 4.73 -9.24
N VAL A 32 -4.69 3.83 -9.96
CA VAL A 32 -3.54 4.19 -10.81
C VAL A 32 -3.97 5.07 -11.98
N PHE A 33 -5.06 4.70 -12.67
CA PHE A 33 -5.49 5.37 -13.91
C PHE A 33 -6.37 6.59 -13.67
N LEU A 34 -7.20 6.58 -12.63
CA LEU A 34 -8.14 7.67 -12.36
C LEU A 34 -7.59 8.75 -11.41
N SER A 35 -6.50 8.49 -10.66
CA SER A 35 -5.95 9.48 -9.71
C SER A 35 -5.66 10.86 -10.33
N PRO A 36 -5.13 10.97 -11.57
CA PRO A 36 -4.90 12.27 -12.17
C PRO A 36 -6.20 13.03 -12.46
N LEU A 37 -7.22 12.32 -12.96
CA LEU A 37 -8.55 12.90 -13.22
C LEU A 37 -9.27 13.25 -11.91
N ALA A 38 -9.14 12.39 -10.92
CA ALA A 38 -9.68 12.59 -9.58
C ALA A 38 -9.07 13.80 -8.87
N GLY A 39 -7.76 14.04 -9.06
CA GLY A 39 -7.09 15.24 -8.58
C GLY A 39 -7.70 16.50 -9.19
N ALA A 40 -7.85 16.55 -10.51
CA ALA A 40 -8.47 17.66 -11.21
C ALA A 40 -9.95 17.89 -10.80
N LEU A 41 -10.67 16.82 -10.48
CA LEU A 41 -12.04 16.92 -9.96
C LEU A 41 -12.06 17.48 -8.54
N ALA A 42 -11.16 17.01 -7.65
CA ALA A 42 -11.03 17.49 -6.27
C ALA A 42 -10.65 18.98 -6.19
N ASP A 43 -10.00 19.51 -7.22
CA ASP A 43 -9.63 20.91 -7.31
C ASP A 43 -10.80 21.82 -7.73
N ARG A 44 -11.76 21.26 -8.50
CA ARG A 44 -12.89 22.02 -9.08
C ARG A 44 -14.21 21.86 -8.33
N ARG A 45 -14.33 20.90 -7.46
CA ARG A 45 -15.58 20.56 -6.76
C ARG A 45 -15.40 20.62 -5.24
N ASP A 46 -16.52 20.67 -4.54
CA ASP A 46 -16.53 20.57 -3.08
C ASP A 46 -15.92 19.24 -2.61
N ARG A 47 -14.76 19.32 -1.94
CA ARG A 47 -14.02 18.16 -1.42
C ARG A 47 -14.81 17.37 -0.39
N VAL A 48 -15.57 18.05 0.47
CA VAL A 48 -16.42 17.42 1.48
C VAL A 48 -17.56 16.66 0.80
N GLY A 49 -18.17 17.27 -0.23
CA GLY A 49 -19.20 16.63 -1.04
C GLY A 49 -18.69 15.38 -1.76
N ILE A 50 -17.49 15.44 -2.38
CA ILE A 50 -16.87 14.27 -3.01
C ILE A 50 -16.66 13.14 -2.00
N ILE A 51 -16.11 13.46 -0.82
CA ILE A 51 -15.86 12.46 0.23
C ILE A 51 -17.19 11.88 0.72
N ARG A 52 -18.23 12.68 0.95
CA ARG A 52 -19.54 12.19 1.37
C ARG A 52 -20.15 11.23 0.36
N VAL A 53 -20.19 11.62 -0.92
CA VAL A 53 -20.75 10.78 -1.99
C VAL A 53 -20.01 9.45 -2.09
N THR A 54 -18.69 9.48 -2.09
CA THR A 54 -17.88 8.25 -2.17
C THR A 54 -17.99 7.37 -0.92
N GLN A 55 -18.20 7.96 0.27
CA GLN A 55 -18.45 7.19 1.50
C GLN A 55 -19.85 6.57 1.52
N ILE A 56 -20.87 7.28 1.04
CA ILE A 56 -22.24 6.74 0.89
C ILE A 56 -22.20 5.57 -0.10
N ALA A 57 -21.54 5.76 -1.25
CA ALA A 57 -21.41 4.70 -2.25
C ALA A 57 -20.64 3.47 -1.71
N GLY A 58 -19.57 3.69 -0.95
CA GLY A 58 -18.84 2.60 -0.27
C GLY A 58 -19.67 1.90 0.81
N SER A 59 -20.52 2.64 1.55
CA SER A 59 -21.46 2.05 2.51
C SER A 59 -22.51 1.16 1.82
N ILE A 60 -23.08 1.65 0.71
CA ILE A 60 -24.04 0.89 -0.10
C ILE A 60 -23.38 -0.39 -0.65
N GLU A 61 -22.18 -0.27 -1.20
CA GLU A 61 -21.42 -1.39 -1.74
C GLU A 61 -21.11 -2.44 -0.65
N ALA A 62 -20.63 -2.03 0.53
CA ALA A 62 -20.35 -2.93 1.64
C ALA A 62 -21.63 -3.61 2.19
N THR A 63 -22.75 -2.87 2.23
CA THR A 63 -24.06 -3.42 2.61
C THR A 63 -24.55 -4.42 1.59
N LEU A 64 -24.41 -4.11 0.29
CA LEU A 64 -24.78 -5.01 -0.79
C LEU A 64 -23.98 -6.31 -0.74
N LEU A 65 -22.67 -6.23 -0.51
CA LEU A 65 -21.81 -7.41 -0.30
C LEU A 65 -22.30 -8.25 0.88
N ALA A 66 -22.62 -7.60 2.02
CA ALA A 66 -23.15 -8.33 3.18
C ALA A 66 -24.45 -9.05 2.84
N VAL A 67 -25.42 -8.38 2.20
CA VAL A 67 -26.71 -8.96 1.81
C VAL A 67 -26.51 -10.12 0.82
N LEU A 68 -25.70 -9.93 -0.22
CA LEU A 68 -25.43 -10.96 -1.22
C LEU A 68 -24.75 -12.20 -0.62
N VAL A 69 -23.87 -12.03 0.36
CA VAL A 69 -23.25 -13.15 1.06
C VAL A 69 -24.26 -13.88 1.94
N TYR A 70 -25.13 -13.17 2.68
CA TYR A 70 -26.14 -13.80 3.53
C TYR A 70 -27.28 -14.48 2.73
N THR A 71 -27.60 -13.96 1.57
CA THR A 71 -28.62 -14.57 0.67
C THR A 71 -28.05 -15.66 -0.23
N GLY A 72 -26.73 -15.86 -0.25
CA GLY A 72 -26.08 -16.83 -1.15
C GLY A 72 -26.05 -16.39 -2.62
N GLY A 73 -26.40 -15.14 -2.93
CA GLY A 73 -26.45 -14.62 -4.30
C GLY A 73 -25.11 -14.06 -4.81
N ILE A 74 -24.02 -14.15 -4.05
CA ILE A 74 -22.72 -13.64 -4.46
C ILE A 74 -22.02 -14.58 -5.45
N THR A 75 -21.57 -14.04 -6.58
CA THR A 75 -20.70 -14.74 -7.53
C THR A 75 -19.35 -14.04 -7.62
N ILE A 76 -18.33 -14.69 -8.20
CA ILE A 76 -17.00 -14.12 -8.32
C ILE A 76 -16.98 -12.90 -9.25
N GLU A 77 -17.78 -12.92 -10.32
CA GLU A 77 -17.92 -11.81 -11.26
C GLU A 77 -18.55 -10.59 -10.59
N LEU A 78 -19.56 -10.82 -9.75
CA LEU A 78 -20.22 -9.76 -9.00
C LEU A 78 -19.29 -9.18 -7.93
N LEU A 79 -18.53 -10.04 -7.24
CA LEU A 79 -17.49 -9.62 -6.31
C LEU A 79 -16.41 -8.78 -7.00
N PHE A 80 -15.97 -9.20 -8.19
CA PHE A 80 -15.03 -8.44 -9.02
C PHE A 80 -15.58 -7.06 -9.39
N ALA A 81 -16.82 -7.01 -9.89
CA ALA A 81 -17.46 -5.76 -10.30
C ALA A 81 -17.61 -4.76 -9.12
N LEU A 82 -18.04 -5.25 -7.95
CA LEU A 82 -18.19 -4.43 -6.75
C LEU A 82 -16.83 -3.96 -6.21
N THR A 83 -15.82 -4.83 -6.21
CA THR A 83 -14.45 -4.44 -5.82
C THR A 83 -13.85 -3.41 -6.78
N LEU A 84 -14.06 -3.55 -8.08
CA LEU A 84 -13.64 -2.57 -9.08
C LEU A 84 -14.31 -1.21 -8.85
N LEU A 85 -15.63 -1.23 -8.59
CA LEU A 85 -16.41 -0.02 -8.29
C LEU A 85 -15.89 0.67 -7.01
N LEU A 86 -15.59 -0.10 -5.95
CA LEU A 86 -14.96 0.43 -4.75
C LEU A 86 -13.60 1.06 -5.05
N GLY A 87 -12.81 0.44 -5.93
CA GLY A 87 -11.54 0.99 -6.42
C GLY A 87 -11.73 2.37 -7.08
N VAL A 88 -12.77 2.55 -7.88
CA VAL A 88 -13.14 3.85 -8.49
C VAL A 88 -13.49 4.87 -7.40
N PHE A 89 -14.30 4.51 -6.40
CA PHE A 89 -14.64 5.41 -5.30
C PHE A 89 -13.41 5.83 -4.50
N ASN A 90 -12.52 4.90 -4.22
CA ASN A 90 -11.25 5.18 -3.52
C ASN A 90 -10.33 6.08 -4.35
N ALA A 91 -10.24 5.89 -5.66
CA ALA A 91 -9.47 6.75 -6.56
C ALA A 91 -9.93 8.20 -6.51
N VAL A 92 -11.25 8.41 -6.50
CA VAL A 92 -11.87 9.75 -6.45
C VAL A 92 -11.77 10.39 -5.06
N ALA A 93 -11.93 9.60 -4.00
CA ALA A 93 -11.92 10.10 -2.61
C ALA A 93 -10.52 10.50 -2.14
N GLN A 94 -9.46 9.79 -2.56
CA GLN A 94 -8.13 9.94 -2.00
C GLN A 94 -7.51 11.33 -2.13
N PRO A 95 -7.53 12.00 -3.31
CA PRO A 95 -7.02 13.37 -3.42
C PRO A 95 -7.78 14.36 -2.55
N SER A 96 -9.11 14.23 -2.50
CA SER A 96 -9.98 15.09 -1.69
C SER A 96 -9.69 14.95 -0.19
N ARG A 97 -9.46 13.72 0.31
CA ARG A 97 -9.10 13.49 1.72
C ARG A 97 -7.76 14.13 2.09
N LEU A 98 -6.74 13.98 1.25
CA LEU A 98 -5.42 14.56 1.52
C LEU A 98 -5.46 16.09 1.49
N ALA A 99 -6.23 16.66 0.57
CA ALA A 99 -6.40 18.10 0.44
C ALA A 99 -7.30 18.72 1.53
N LEU A 100 -8.11 17.92 2.22
CA LEU A 100 -8.99 18.40 3.28
C LEU A 100 -8.23 18.69 4.58
N ILE A 101 -7.22 17.88 4.95
CA ILE A 101 -6.52 17.99 6.24
C ILE A 101 -5.98 19.40 6.51
N PRO A 102 -5.26 20.07 5.58
CA PRO A 102 -4.75 21.41 5.81
C PRO A 102 -5.82 22.49 5.96
N THR A 103 -7.06 22.20 5.56
CA THR A 103 -8.18 23.15 5.66
C THR A 103 -8.97 23.04 6.96
N LEU A 104 -8.71 21.98 7.74
CA LEU A 104 -9.42 21.71 9.00
C LEU A 104 -8.71 22.29 10.22
N VAL A 105 -7.47 22.72 10.10
CA VAL A 105 -6.64 23.17 11.21
C VAL A 105 -5.86 24.43 10.84
N ASP A 106 -5.50 25.23 11.84
CA ASP A 106 -4.62 26.37 11.67
C ASP A 106 -3.22 25.92 11.22
N ARG A 107 -2.49 26.81 10.55
CA ARG A 107 -1.18 26.55 9.99
C ARG A 107 -0.16 26.07 11.06
N ALA A 108 -0.28 26.57 12.29
CA ALA A 108 0.56 26.16 13.42
C ALA A 108 0.27 24.72 13.87
N ALA A 109 -0.97 24.24 13.77
CA ALA A 109 -1.39 22.90 14.17
C ALA A 109 -1.25 21.84 13.06
N LEU A 110 -0.94 22.27 11.81
CA LEU A 110 -0.86 21.38 10.66
C LEU A 110 0.12 20.20 10.83
N PRO A 111 1.35 20.37 11.38
CA PRO A 111 2.25 19.24 11.61
C PRO A 111 1.65 18.18 12.55
N SER A 112 0.99 18.62 13.63
CA SER A 112 0.33 17.72 14.58
C SER A 112 -0.85 16.99 13.94
N ALA A 113 -1.68 17.68 13.14
CA ALA A 113 -2.80 17.09 12.43
C ALA A 113 -2.33 16.01 11.42
N LEU A 114 -1.26 16.28 10.69
CA LEU A 114 -0.66 15.30 9.77
C LEU A 114 -0.10 14.08 10.52
N ALA A 115 0.55 14.29 11.68
CA ALA A 115 1.04 13.22 12.52
C ALA A 115 -0.09 12.33 13.06
N ILE A 116 -1.16 12.93 13.57
CA ILE A 116 -2.37 12.21 14.04
C ILE A 116 -3.00 11.42 12.90
N ASN A 117 -3.17 12.03 11.72
CA ASN A 117 -3.70 11.33 10.55
C ASN A 117 -2.83 10.13 10.15
N ALA A 118 -1.51 10.28 10.19
CA ALA A 118 -0.58 9.18 9.90
C ALA A 118 -0.70 8.04 10.93
N ILE A 119 -0.83 8.37 12.22
CA ILE A 119 -1.03 7.37 13.30
C ILE A 119 -2.35 6.63 13.07
N ILE A 120 -3.46 7.33 12.87
CA ILE A 120 -4.79 6.74 12.64
C ILE A 120 -4.76 5.84 11.41
N PHE A 121 -4.20 6.33 10.29
CA PHE A 121 -4.12 5.57 9.04
C PHE A 121 -3.29 4.28 9.21
N ASN A 122 -2.12 4.37 9.85
CA ASN A 122 -1.28 3.20 10.07
C ASN A 122 -1.91 2.23 11.07
N SER A 123 -2.49 2.71 12.17
CA SER A 123 -3.20 1.86 13.13
C SER A 123 -4.36 1.10 12.47
N ALA A 124 -5.18 1.79 11.67
CA ALA A 124 -6.28 1.16 10.94
C ALA A 124 -5.79 0.13 9.91
N ARG A 125 -4.65 0.39 9.28
CA ARG A 125 -4.03 -0.53 8.31
C ARG A 125 -3.58 -1.85 8.94
N PHE A 126 -3.16 -1.83 10.21
CA PHE A 126 -2.71 -3.02 10.93
C PHE A 126 -3.85 -3.69 11.71
N LEU A 127 -4.65 -2.91 12.44
CA LEU A 127 -5.76 -3.44 13.24
C LEU A 127 -6.91 -3.91 12.35
N GLY A 128 -7.16 -3.24 11.22
CA GLY A 128 -8.25 -3.58 10.31
C GLY A 128 -8.23 -5.03 9.83
N PRO A 129 -7.13 -5.53 9.26
CA PRO A 129 -6.99 -6.93 8.86
C PRO A 129 -7.14 -7.92 10.02
N ALA A 130 -6.57 -7.63 11.19
CA ALA A 130 -6.68 -8.47 12.37
C ALA A 130 -8.13 -8.61 12.83
N VAL A 131 -8.85 -7.48 12.96
CA VAL A 131 -10.28 -7.48 13.33
C VAL A 131 -11.11 -8.20 12.28
N ALA A 132 -10.85 -7.97 10.98
CA ALA A 132 -11.55 -8.67 9.90
C ALA A 132 -11.37 -10.19 10.01
N GLY A 133 -10.15 -10.64 10.20
CA GLY A 133 -9.85 -12.07 10.34
C GLY A 133 -10.57 -12.70 11.53
N ILE A 134 -10.61 -12.03 12.69
CA ILE A 134 -11.35 -12.49 13.87
C ILE A 134 -12.85 -12.56 13.59
N VAL A 135 -13.43 -11.53 12.98
CA VAL A 135 -14.87 -11.50 12.65
C VAL A 135 -15.21 -12.61 11.66
N ILE A 136 -14.39 -12.81 10.63
CA ILE A 136 -14.58 -13.89 9.66
C ILE A 136 -14.52 -15.26 10.35
N ALA A 137 -13.53 -15.48 11.22
CA ALA A 137 -13.33 -16.75 11.91
C ALA A 137 -14.40 -17.07 12.96
N LYS A 138 -14.88 -16.06 13.70
CA LYS A 138 -15.79 -16.25 14.83
C LYS A 138 -17.27 -16.07 14.48
N VAL A 139 -17.58 -15.32 13.41
CA VAL A 139 -18.97 -15.01 13.01
C VAL A 139 -19.21 -15.44 11.57
N SER A 140 -18.81 -14.61 10.59
CA SER A 140 -18.91 -14.93 9.17
C SER A 140 -18.24 -13.85 8.30
N VAL A 141 -18.08 -14.14 7.01
CA VAL A 141 -17.64 -13.17 6.00
C VAL A 141 -18.67 -12.05 5.83
N GLY A 142 -19.95 -12.40 5.83
CA GLY A 142 -21.05 -11.42 5.74
C GLY A 142 -21.05 -10.43 6.91
N ALA A 143 -20.75 -10.92 8.13
CA ALA A 143 -20.58 -10.06 9.31
C ALA A 143 -19.41 -9.07 9.15
N ALA A 144 -18.30 -9.49 8.54
CA ALA A 144 -17.18 -8.60 8.29
C ALA A 144 -17.55 -7.46 7.33
N PHE A 145 -18.37 -7.73 6.30
CA PHE A 145 -18.91 -6.69 5.41
C PHE A 145 -19.92 -5.78 6.14
N ALA A 146 -20.80 -6.33 6.98
CA ALA A 146 -21.75 -5.54 7.76
C ALA A 146 -21.05 -4.60 8.74
N VAL A 147 -20.03 -5.08 9.46
CA VAL A 147 -19.20 -4.23 10.34
C VAL A 147 -18.49 -3.15 9.52
N ASN A 148 -17.99 -3.49 8.34
CA ASN A 148 -17.35 -2.50 7.46
C ASN A 148 -18.36 -1.43 6.99
N ALA A 149 -19.58 -1.81 6.62
CA ALA A 149 -20.66 -0.87 6.29
C ALA A 149 -20.97 0.08 7.46
N ALA A 150 -21.03 -0.44 8.69
CA ALA A 150 -21.21 0.37 9.89
C ALA A 150 -20.08 1.40 10.09
N THR A 151 -18.82 1.04 9.79
CA THR A 151 -17.71 2.00 9.88
C THR A 151 -17.84 3.17 8.90
N TYR A 152 -18.40 2.96 7.72
CA TYR A 152 -18.73 4.05 6.78
C TYR A 152 -19.78 5.00 7.35
N ILE A 153 -20.82 4.45 8.00
CA ILE A 153 -21.88 5.26 8.63
C ILE A 153 -21.29 6.12 9.75
N VAL A 154 -20.45 5.54 10.62
CA VAL A 154 -19.75 6.28 11.69
C VAL A 154 -18.95 7.45 11.12
N PHE A 155 -18.21 7.20 10.03
CA PHE A 155 -17.44 8.25 9.36
C PHE A 155 -18.34 9.34 8.75
N LEU A 156 -19.47 8.98 8.13
CA LEU A 156 -20.45 9.93 7.58
C LEU A 156 -21.06 10.81 8.67
N VAL A 157 -21.40 10.23 9.83
CA VAL A 157 -21.90 10.98 11.00
C VAL A 157 -20.84 11.96 11.48
N ALA A 158 -19.56 11.54 11.59
CA ALA A 158 -18.48 12.45 11.97
C ALA A 158 -18.30 13.61 10.98
N MET A 159 -18.56 13.37 9.67
CA MET A 159 -18.49 14.40 8.64
C MET A 159 -19.74 15.28 8.52
N ALA A 160 -20.85 14.96 9.20
CA ALA A 160 -22.12 15.68 9.03
C ALA A 160 -22.00 17.16 9.40
N ASN A 161 -21.19 17.48 10.40
CA ASN A 161 -20.98 18.85 10.91
C ASN A 161 -19.93 19.66 10.12
N LEU A 162 -19.20 19.04 9.18
CA LEU A 162 -18.22 19.74 8.36
C LEU A 162 -18.95 20.49 7.23
N ARG A 163 -19.10 21.81 7.37
CA ARG A 163 -19.76 22.69 6.39
C ARG A 163 -18.84 23.89 6.06
N GLY A 164 -19.00 24.44 4.87
CA GLY A 164 -18.42 25.73 4.53
C GLY A 164 -16.89 25.78 4.40
N ILE A 165 -16.24 24.67 4.05
CA ILE A 165 -14.79 24.65 3.83
C ILE A 165 -14.51 25.22 2.44
N PRO A 166 -13.85 26.40 2.32
CA PRO A 166 -13.59 27.01 1.04
C PRO A 166 -12.70 26.11 0.16
N ALA A 167 -13.02 26.03 -1.13
CA ALA A 167 -12.09 25.48 -2.11
C ALA A 167 -10.88 26.40 -2.20
N LEU A 168 -9.67 25.90 -1.92
CA LEU A 168 -8.45 26.67 -2.13
C LEU A 168 -8.23 26.83 -3.64
N PRO A 169 -7.90 28.04 -4.13
CA PRO A 169 -7.54 28.26 -5.52
C PRO A 169 -6.32 27.37 -5.88
N VAL A 170 -6.45 26.55 -6.90
CA VAL A 170 -5.35 25.71 -7.36
C VAL A 170 -4.71 26.38 -8.57
N ALA A 171 -3.39 26.52 -8.52
CA ALA A 171 -2.59 26.97 -9.66
C ALA A 171 -2.77 26.03 -10.85
N ALA A 172 -2.84 26.59 -12.06
CA ALA A 172 -3.03 25.84 -13.30
C ALA A 172 -2.02 24.70 -13.42
N THR A 173 -2.52 23.47 -13.47
CA THR A 173 -1.72 22.25 -13.54
C THR A 173 -1.18 22.04 -14.96
N GLN A 174 0.12 21.83 -15.07
CA GLN A 174 0.73 21.28 -16.29
C GLN A 174 0.06 19.95 -16.66
N SER A 175 0.10 19.60 -17.95
CA SER A 175 -0.40 18.29 -18.41
C SER A 175 0.21 17.15 -17.56
N VAL A 176 -0.66 16.34 -16.95
CA VAL A 176 -0.25 15.22 -16.09
C VAL A 176 0.67 14.25 -16.82
N LEU A 177 0.41 13.99 -18.10
CA LEU A 177 1.23 13.12 -18.95
C LEU A 177 2.65 13.68 -19.10
N LYS A 178 2.79 14.99 -19.35
CA LYS A 178 4.10 15.64 -19.48
C LYS A 178 4.85 15.61 -18.14
N ALA A 179 4.17 15.91 -17.05
CA ALA A 179 4.74 15.85 -15.71
C ALA A 179 5.21 14.43 -15.33
N SER A 180 4.46 13.41 -15.71
CA SER A 180 4.83 11.99 -15.48
C SER A 180 6.02 11.56 -16.34
N ALA A 181 6.07 11.98 -17.60
CA ALA A 181 7.19 11.70 -18.50
C ALA A 181 8.50 12.36 -18.00
N GLU A 182 8.42 13.60 -17.54
CA GLU A 182 9.56 14.31 -16.93
C GLU A 182 10.05 13.62 -15.67
N ALA A 183 9.12 13.14 -14.80
CA ALA A 183 9.46 12.38 -13.60
C ALA A 183 10.16 11.07 -13.95
N TYR A 184 9.65 10.32 -14.93
CA TYR A 184 10.25 9.07 -15.38
C TYR A 184 11.65 9.30 -15.95
N CYS A 185 11.81 10.31 -16.81
CA CYS A 185 13.10 10.68 -17.38
C CYS A 185 14.10 11.08 -16.29
N TYR A 186 13.71 11.93 -15.33
CA TYR A 186 14.55 12.30 -14.19
C TYR A 186 14.93 11.07 -13.35
N ALA A 187 13.95 10.22 -12.99
CA ALA A 187 14.18 9.04 -12.17
C ALA A 187 15.16 8.05 -12.82
N THR A 188 15.03 7.81 -14.12
CA THR A 188 15.89 6.85 -14.86
C THR A 188 17.31 7.35 -15.06
N HIS A 189 17.54 8.66 -15.13
CA HIS A 189 18.88 9.23 -15.30
C HIS A 189 19.59 9.51 -13.97
N HIS A 190 18.89 9.51 -12.83
CA HIS A 190 19.52 9.76 -11.53
C HIS A 190 20.23 8.50 -11.01
N PRO A 191 21.56 8.58 -10.73
CA PRO A 191 22.39 7.40 -10.45
C PRO A 191 22.02 6.64 -9.15
N GLY A 192 21.35 7.29 -8.20
CA GLY A 192 20.87 6.66 -6.96
C GLY A 192 19.39 6.28 -7.00
N ILE A 193 18.54 7.14 -7.60
CA ILE A 193 17.08 6.92 -7.60
C ILE A 193 16.70 5.78 -8.53
N ALA A 194 17.29 5.69 -9.73
CA ALA A 194 16.98 4.62 -10.69
C ALA A 194 17.17 3.22 -10.10
N PRO A 195 18.35 2.84 -9.58
CA PRO A 195 18.55 1.51 -9.02
C PRO A 195 17.69 1.27 -7.76
N MET A 196 17.42 2.30 -6.94
CA MET A 196 16.57 2.20 -5.77
C MET A 196 15.11 1.94 -6.15
N LEU A 197 14.54 2.67 -7.10
CA LEU A 197 13.18 2.46 -7.60
C LEU A 197 13.05 1.11 -8.29
N LEU A 198 14.06 0.68 -9.07
CA LEU A 198 14.05 -0.61 -9.73
C LEU A 198 14.07 -1.76 -8.71
N LEU A 199 14.97 -1.70 -7.72
CA LEU A 199 14.99 -2.67 -6.62
C LEU A 199 13.65 -2.71 -5.89
N PHE A 200 13.10 -1.54 -5.59
CA PHE A 200 11.82 -1.42 -4.89
C PHE A 200 10.67 -2.01 -5.72
N THR A 201 10.66 -1.77 -7.03
CA THR A 201 9.66 -2.34 -7.95
C THR A 201 9.74 -3.87 -7.95
N ILE A 202 10.92 -4.42 -8.15
CA ILE A 202 11.12 -5.87 -8.20
C ILE A 202 10.79 -6.53 -6.86
N THR A 203 11.19 -5.91 -5.76
CA THR A 203 10.84 -6.40 -4.43
C THR A 203 9.35 -6.34 -4.17
N THR A 204 8.66 -5.25 -4.55
CA THR A 204 7.21 -5.14 -4.33
C THR A 204 6.41 -6.11 -5.19
N VAL A 205 6.81 -6.31 -6.44
CA VAL A 205 6.19 -7.29 -7.33
C VAL A 205 6.56 -8.71 -6.91
N GLY A 206 7.83 -8.98 -6.64
CA GLY A 206 8.35 -10.32 -6.38
C GLY A 206 8.02 -10.88 -4.99
N THR A 207 7.75 -10.02 -4.01
CA THR A 207 7.57 -10.49 -2.63
C THR A 207 6.30 -9.98 -1.94
N ARG A 208 5.93 -8.70 -2.15
CA ARG A 208 4.82 -8.10 -1.37
C ARG A 208 3.43 -8.62 -1.76
N GLY A 209 3.28 -9.20 -2.95
CA GLY A 209 2.05 -9.85 -3.40
C GLY A 209 1.62 -11.06 -2.54
N PHE A 210 2.54 -11.60 -1.70
CA PHE A 210 2.24 -12.78 -0.87
C PHE A 210 1.11 -12.55 0.14
N VAL A 211 0.93 -11.32 0.63
CA VAL A 211 -0.15 -10.96 1.56
C VAL A 211 -1.52 -11.16 0.92
N GLU A 212 -1.63 -10.89 -0.37
CA GLU A 212 -2.88 -11.10 -1.13
C GLU A 212 -3.22 -12.57 -1.32
N LEU A 213 -2.21 -13.44 -1.25
CA LEU A 213 -2.36 -14.89 -1.38
C LEU A 213 -2.59 -15.59 -0.02
N PHE A 214 -2.60 -14.88 1.10
CA PHE A 214 -2.82 -15.45 2.43
C PHE A 214 -4.09 -16.30 2.57
N PRO A 215 -5.23 -15.96 1.95
CA PRO A 215 -6.40 -16.84 1.98
C PRO A 215 -6.08 -18.24 1.46
N GLY A 216 -5.40 -18.35 0.32
CA GLY A 216 -4.97 -19.61 -0.26
C GLY A 216 -3.94 -20.34 0.60
N PHE A 217 -2.96 -19.64 1.18
CA PHE A 217 -2.00 -20.28 2.08
C PHE A 217 -2.64 -20.76 3.37
N ALA A 218 -3.51 -19.96 4.00
CA ALA A 218 -4.18 -20.32 5.25
C ALA A 218 -5.04 -21.57 5.09
N ASP A 219 -5.75 -21.68 3.98
CA ASP A 219 -6.67 -22.78 3.70
C ASP A 219 -5.97 -23.98 3.08
N SER A 220 -5.46 -23.87 1.85
CA SER A 220 -4.97 -25.01 1.09
C SER A 220 -3.57 -25.50 1.49
N VAL A 221 -2.71 -24.60 2.02
CA VAL A 221 -1.32 -24.96 2.38
C VAL A 221 -1.20 -25.40 3.84
N PHE A 222 -1.86 -24.66 4.75
CA PHE A 222 -1.76 -24.91 6.18
C PHE A 222 -3.00 -25.56 6.80
N GLY A 223 -4.13 -25.66 6.07
CA GLY A 223 -5.37 -26.28 6.55
C GLY A 223 -5.97 -25.58 7.78
N ARG A 224 -5.73 -24.25 7.93
CA ARG A 224 -6.17 -23.48 9.10
C ARG A 224 -7.36 -22.55 8.83
N GLY A 225 -7.85 -22.52 7.60
CA GLY A 225 -9.03 -21.75 7.21
C GLY A 225 -8.99 -20.26 7.64
N PRO A 226 -10.13 -19.69 8.06
CA PRO A 226 -10.22 -18.27 8.44
C PRO A 226 -9.36 -17.88 9.65
N GLU A 227 -9.16 -18.80 10.60
CA GLU A 227 -8.32 -18.57 11.79
C GLU A 227 -6.85 -18.43 11.39
N GLY A 228 -6.41 -19.25 10.43
CA GLY A 228 -5.07 -19.14 9.84
C GLY A 228 -4.88 -17.82 9.13
N LEU A 229 -5.87 -17.37 8.35
CA LEU A 229 -5.85 -16.05 7.69
C LEU A 229 -5.76 -14.91 8.73
N ALA A 230 -6.58 -14.96 9.79
CA ALA A 230 -6.55 -13.99 10.87
C ALA A 230 -5.17 -13.91 11.52
N THR A 231 -4.58 -15.07 11.81
CA THR A 231 -3.26 -15.16 12.44
C THR A 231 -2.15 -14.64 11.53
N LEU A 232 -2.11 -15.03 10.24
CA LEU A 232 -1.12 -14.55 9.27
C LEU A 232 -1.21 -13.04 9.07
N THR A 233 -2.42 -12.49 8.90
CA THR A 233 -2.63 -11.05 8.70
C THR A 233 -2.28 -10.23 9.94
N SER A 234 -2.60 -10.74 11.13
CA SER A 234 -2.22 -10.10 12.40
C SER A 234 -0.71 -10.13 12.60
N THR A 235 -0.06 -11.25 12.28
CA THR A 235 1.39 -11.44 12.45
C THR A 235 2.19 -10.50 11.52
N VAL A 236 1.79 -10.37 10.25
CA VAL A 236 2.46 -9.39 9.35
C VAL A 236 2.26 -7.97 9.83
N GLY A 237 1.07 -7.66 10.38
CA GLY A 237 0.76 -6.36 10.96
C GLY A 237 1.62 -6.04 12.19
N LEU A 238 1.78 -7.00 13.12
CA LEU A 238 2.66 -6.86 14.29
C LEU A 238 4.10 -6.64 13.87
N GLY A 239 4.59 -7.41 12.89
CA GLY A 239 5.91 -7.19 12.31
C GLY A 239 6.08 -5.77 11.75
N ALA A 240 5.08 -5.27 11.03
CA ALA A 240 5.10 -3.94 10.47
C ALA A 240 5.13 -2.83 11.54
N ILE A 241 4.39 -3.00 12.65
CA ILE A 241 4.45 -2.09 13.82
C ILE A 241 5.85 -2.07 14.41
N PHE A 242 6.45 -3.25 14.60
CA PHE A 242 7.82 -3.37 15.09
C PHE A 242 8.82 -2.67 14.17
N GLY A 243 8.73 -2.89 12.86
CA GLY A 243 9.56 -2.22 11.86
C GLY A 243 9.40 -0.70 11.86
N ALA A 244 8.17 -0.20 12.02
CA ALA A 244 7.90 1.24 12.16
C ALA A 244 8.50 1.82 13.43
N GLY A 245 8.33 1.14 14.59
CA GLY A 245 8.94 1.53 15.86
C GLY A 245 10.47 1.60 15.77
N TRP A 246 11.10 0.62 15.13
CA TRP A 246 12.54 0.64 14.86
C TRP A 246 12.97 1.88 14.06
N MET A 247 12.19 2.25 13.02
CA MET A 247 12.51 3.43 12.20
C MET A 247 12.37 4.75 12.98
N LEU A 248 11.48 4.83 13.97
CA LEU A 248 11.30 6.04 14.80
C LEU A 248 12.50 6.34 15.70
N VAL A 249 13.16 5.30 16.21
CA VAL A 249 14.33 5.48 17.08
C VAL A 249 15.63 5.70 16.31
N ARG A 250 15.58 5.69 14.99
CA ARG A 250 16.73 5.90 14.12
C ARG A 250 16.62 7.21 13.32
N PRO A 251 17.14 8.34 13.82
CA PRO A 251 16.96 9.64 13.18
C PRO A 251 17.88 9.92 11.99
N ALA A 252 18.92 9.14 11.74
CA ALA A 252 19.95 9.45 10.76
C ALA A 252 19.62 8.88 9.36
N ILE A 253 19.80 9.70 8.31
CA ILE A 253 19.76 9.28 6.91
C ILE A 253 21.01 8.46 6.56
N THR A 254 22.13 8.74 7.19
CA THR A 254 23.41 8.05 6.98
C THR A 254 23.30 6.54 7.24
N GLY A 255 23.73 5.72 6.27
CA GLY A 255 23.64 4.27 6.32
C GLY A 255 22.23 3.70 6.06
N LEU A 256 21.27 4.55 5.69
CA LEU A 256 19.90 4.12 5.39
C LEU A 256 19.82 3.27 4.12
N THR A 257 20.68 3.56 3.11
CA THR A 257 20.82 2.74 1.91
C THR A 257 21.20 1.30 2.25
N ARG A 258 22.20 1.11 3.13
CA ARG A 258 22.62 -0.22 3.58
C ARG A 258 21.49 -0.95 4.31
N LEU A 259 20.73 -0.23 5.11
CA LEU A 259 19.58 -0.78 5.84
C LEU A 259 18.48 -1.23 4.88
N VAL A 260 18.09 -0.40 3.90
CA VAL A 260 17.07 -0.72 2.89
C VAL A 260 17.47 -1.96 2.09
N LEU A 261 18.72 -2.00 1.60
CA LEU A 261 19.25 -3.15 0.88
C LEU A 261 19.26 -4.42 1.77
N GLY A 262 19.73 -4.32 3.01
CA GLY A 262 19.75 -5.44 3.95
C GLY A 262 18.34 -5.99 4.23
N ASN A 263 17.36 -5.12 4.42
CA ASN A 263 15.98 -5.53 4.64
C ASN A 263 15.32 -6.13 3.39
N THR A 264 15.72 -5.73 2.18
CA THR A 264 15.27 -6.39 0.94
C THR A 264 15.71 -7.86 0.90
N LEU A 265 16.94 -8.15 1.32
CA LEU A 265 17.41 -9.54 1.45
C LEU A 265 16.63 -10.28 2.55
N ILE A 266 16.41 -9.65 3.70
CA ILE A 266 15.66 -10.23 4.81
C ILE A 266 14.23 -10.60 4.37
N ILE A 267 13.54 -9.72 3.65
CA ILE A 267 12.20 -10.00 3.08
C ILE A 267 12.27 -11.25 2.19
N SER A 268 13.21 -11.28 1.26
CA SER A 268 13.33 -12.36 0.29
C SER A 268 13.61 -13.70 0.97
N LEU A 269 14.52 -13.74 1.94
CA LEU A 269 14.83 -14.95 2.71
C LEU A 269 13.67 -15.39 3.61
N ALA A 270 12.99 -14.44 4.25
CA ALA A 270 11.81 -14.75 5.08
C ALA A 270 10.68 -15.35 4.26
N ILE A 271 10.44 -14.83 3.05
CA ILE A 271 9.43 -15.39 2.13
C ILE A 271 9.86 -16.75 1.58
N LEU A 272 11.13 -16.94 1.24
CA LEU A 272 11.63 -18.27 0.87
C LEU A 272 11.41 -19.28 2.01
N ALA A 273 11.77 -18.94 3.24
CA ALA A 273 11.53 -19.80 4.40
C ALA A 273 10.03 -20.07 4.60
N PHE A 274 9.18 -19.06 4.41
CA PHE A 274 7.71 -19.20 4.45
C PHE A 274 7.20 -20.20 3.41
N THR A 275 7.73 -20.18 2.19
CA THR A 275 7.30 -21.09 1.12
C THR A 275 7.79 -22.52 1.32
N LEU A 276 8.88 -22.71 2.03
CA LEU A 276 9.49 -24.03 2.28
C LEU A 276 8.89 -24.76 3.48
N THR A 277 8.24 -24.06 4.42
CA THR A 277 7.68 -24.69 5.60
C THR A 277 6.29 -25.28 5.36
N ASN A 278 6.04 -26.47 5.95
CA ASN A 278 4.72 -27.08 6.04
C ASN A 278 4.04 -26.82 7.40
N GLN A 279 4.80 -26.29 8.36
CA GLN A 279 4.32 -26.06 9.71
C GLN A 279 3.85 -24.63 9.88
N PHE A 280 2.56 -24.45 10.20
CA PHE A 280 1.95 -23.13 10.37
C PHE A 280 2.69 -22.26 11.40
N TYR A 281 3.06 -22.83 12.54
CA TYR A 281 3.74 -22.07 13.60
C TYR A 281 5.16 -21.61 13.22
N LEU A 282 5.86 -22.35 12.33
CA LEU A 282 7.14 -21.92 11.78
C LEU A 282 6.98 -20.86 10.67
N ALA A 283 5.81 -20.79 10.04
CA ALA A 283 5.50 -19.75 9.07
C ALA A 283 5.31 -18.37 9.74
N LEU A 284 4.82 -18.33 11.00
CA LEU A 284 4.53 -17.07 11.69
C LEU A 284 5.77 -16.17 11.90
N PRO A 285 6.92 -16.67 12.43
CA PRO A 285 8.12 -15.83 12.52
C PRO A 285 8.61 -15.34 11.16
N CYS A 286 8.48 -16.14 10.09
CA CYS A 286 8.83 -15.70 8.73
C CYS A 286 7.95 -14.53 8.30
N VAL A 287 6.63 -14.61 8.52
CA VAL A 287 5.66 -13.55 8.20
C VAL A 287 5.90 -12.30 9.05
N PHE A 288 6.22 -12.45 10.34
CA PHE A 288 6.56 -11.34 11.23
C PHE A 288 7.80 -10.58 10.72
N VAL A 289 8.88 -11.31 10.44
CA VAL A 289 10.14 -10.73 9.93
C VAL A 289 9.92 -10.06 8.57
N ALA A 290 9.14 -10.69 7.67
CA ALA A 290 8.79 -10.10 6.39
C ALA A 290 8.02 -8.78 6.58
N GLY A 291 7.02 -8.73 7.48
CA GLY A 291 6.24 -7.53 7.79
C GLY A 291 7.09 -6.38 8.33
N ALA A 292 7.99 -6.67 9.26
CA ALA A 292 8.95 -5.69 9.82
C ALA A 292 9.87 -5.15 8.72
N ALA A 293 10.52 -6.04 7.98
CA ALA A 293 11.47 -5.66 6.94
C ALA A 293 10.81 -4.93 5.76
N MET A 294 9.56 -5.28 5.39
CA MET A 294 8.77 -4.55 4.39
C MET A 294 8.53 -3.10 4.80
N THR A 295 8.22 -2.87 6.07
CA THR A 295 7.98 -1.52 6.59
C THR A 295 9.27 -0.71 6.59
N VAL A 296 10.37 -1.27 7.09
CA VAL A 296 11.69 -0.62 7.09
C VAL A 296 12.13 -0.28 5.66
N THR A 297 11.99 -1.22 4.71
CA THR A 297 12.34 -1.00 3.30
C THR A 297 11.46 0.09 2.68
N GLY A 298 10.15 0.07 2.94
CA GLY A 298 9.23 1.08 2.39
C GLY A 298 9.52 2.47 2.92
N VAL A 299 9.59 2.64 4.25
CA VAL A 299 9.86 3.94 4.87
C VAL A 299 11.27 4.42 4.51
N GLY A 300 12.26 3.54 4.57
CA GLY A 300 13.66 3.88 4.26
C GLY A 300 13.86 4.32 2.81
N ALA A 301 13.29 3.60 1.84
CA ALA A 301 13.36 3.97 0.43
C ALA A 301 12.64 5.30 0.16
N GLN A 302 11.47 5.50 0.78
CA GLN A 302 10.74 6.77 0.71
C GLN A 302 11.57 7.94 1.22
N THR A 303 12.19 7.80 2.39
CA THR A 303 13.03 8.83 3.02
C THR A 303 14.24 9.16 2.16
N LEU A 304 14.98 8.15 1.68
CA LEU A 304 16.14 8.34 0.79
C LEU A 304 15.78 9.08 -0.49
N ILE A 305 14.74 8.63 -1.19
CA ILE A 305 14.29 9.26 -2.43
C ILE A 305 13.84 10.70 -2.16
N GLN A 306 13.07 10.92 -1.09
CA GLN A 306 12.55 12.24 -0.73
C GLN A 306 13.66 13.23 -0.35
N ALA A 307 14.74 12.76 0.27
CA ALA A 307 15.89 13.58 0.64
C ALA A 307 16.75 13.94 -0.58
N ALA A 308 16.96 13.01 -1.51
CA ALA A 308 17.84 13.19 -2.66
C ALA A 308 17.23 13.92 -3.85
N VAL A 309 15.89 13.99 -3.92
CA VAL A 309 15.19 14.60 -5.06
C VAL A 309 15.14 16.13 -4.95
N ASP A 310 15.42 16.83 -6.07
CA ASP A 310 15.22 18.28 -6.21
C ASP A 310 13.79 18.68 -5.78
N ILE A 311 13.68 19.77 -5.03
CA ILE A 311 12.39 20.30 -4.52
C ILE A 311 11.32 20.39 -5.61
N ARG A 312 11.70 20.82 -6.83
CA ARG A 312 10.77 20.97 -7.97
C ARG A 312 10.24 19.64 -8.50
N MET A 313 11.02 18.56 -8.36
CA MET A 313 10.67 17.22 -8.85
C MET A 313 10.11 16.32 -7.74
N ARG A 314 10.24 16.72 -6.46
CA ARG A 314 9.89 15.90 -5.30
C ARG A 314 8.47 15.33 -5.37
N GLY A 315 7.47 16.15 -5.61
CA GLY A 315 6.08 15.69 -5.71
C GLY A 315 5.86 14.65 -6.80
N ARG A 316 6.50 14.82 -7.96
CA ARG A 316 6.37 13.93 -9.12
C ARG A 316 7.06 12.58 -8.88
N ILE A 317 8.26 12.59 -8.32
CA ILE A 317 8.99 11.34 -7.98
C ILE A 317 8.31 10.59 -6.85
N MET A 318 7.76 11.31 -5.86
CA MET A 318 6.99 10.69 -4.78
C MET A 318 5.67 10.10 -5.29
N ALA A 319 5.06 10.66 -6.32
CA ALA A 319 3.90 10.05 -6.99
C ALA A 319 4.28 8.74 -7.69
N LEU A 320 5.43 8.70 -8.39
CA LEU A 320 5.97 7.48 -9.00
C LEU A 320 6.27 6.40 -7.94
N TYR A 321 6.95 6.77 -6.86
CA TYR A 321 7.17 5.88 -5.72
C TYR A 321 5.85 5.33 -5.15
N GLY A 322 4.87 6.21 -4.91
CA GLY A 322 3.55 5.84 -4.39
C GLY A 322 2.78 4.91 -5.32
N MET A 323 2.92 5.07 -6.63
CA MET A 323 2.34 4.17 -7.63
C MET A 323 2.97 2.78 -7.52
N ILE A 324 4.30 2.66 -7.49
CA ILE A 324 5.02 1.39 -7.32
C ILE A 324 4.62 0.73 -5.99
N PHE A 325 4.59 1.49 -4.90
CA PHE A 325 4.23 1.00 -3.57
C PHE A 325 2.84 0.38 -3.50
N ARG A 326 1.87 0.96 -4.23
CA ARG A 326 0.46 0.51 -4.23
C ARG A 326 0.17 -0.54 -5.29
N ALA A 327 0.61 -0.31 -6.54
CA ALA A 327 0.34 -1.20 -7.65
C ALA A 327 1.25 -2.44 -7.66
N GLY A 328 2.50 -2.33 -7.20
CA GLY A 328 3.46 -3.43 -7.20
C GLY A 328 2.95 -4.71 -6.56
N PRO A 329 2.38 -4.67 -5.32
CA PRO A 329 1.82 -5.87 -4.69
C PRO A 329 0.66 -6.49 -5.49
N ALA A 330 -0.22 -5.69 -6.09
CA ALA A 330 -1.33 -6.18 -6.90
C ALA A 330 -0.85 -6.86 -8.20
N VAL A 331 0.12 -6.24 -8.89
CA VAL A 331 0.78 -6.86 -10.06
C VAL A 331 1.45 -8.17 -9.65
N GLY A 332 2.17 -8.18 -8.52
CA GLY A 332 2.79 -9.39 -7.97
C GLY A 332 1.76 -10.48 -7.67
N ALA A 333 0.64 -10.12 -7.06
CA ALA A 333 -0.44 -11.05 -6.76
C ALA A 333 -1.08 -11.65 -8.02
N VAL A 334 -1.28 -10.84 -9.08
CA VAL A 334 -1.77 -11.36 -10.38
C VAL A 334 -0.77 -12.34 -10.99
N LEU A 335 0.50 -11.96 -11.05
CA LEU A 335 1.55 -12.83 -11.64
C LEU A 335 1.67 -14.15 -10.86
N MET A 336 1.84 -14.07 -9.55
CA MET A 336 1.99 -15.25 -8.68
C MET A 336 0.71 -16.08 -8.61
N GLY A 337 -0.44 -15.40 -8.52
CA GLY A 337 -1.75 -16.05 -8.48
C GLY A 337 -2.06 -16.79 -9.78
N SER A 338 -1.79 -16.19 -10.94
CA SER A 338 -1.98 -16.84 -12.25
C SER A 338 -1.05 -18.05 -12.43
N LEU A 339 0.21 -17.91 -12.03
CA LEU A 339 1.17 -19.02 -12.07
C LEU A 339 0.80 -20.12 -11.07
N SER A 340 0.16 -19.77 -9.95
CA SER A 340 -0.21 -20.74 -8.92
C SER A 340 -1.22 -21.79 -9.39
N VAL A 341 -2.02 -21.48 -10.42
CA VAL A 341 -2.97 -22.44 -11.01
C VAL A 341 -2.25 -23.67 -11.56
N ARG A 342 -1.04 -23.49 -12.11
CA ARG A 342 -0.25 -24.58 -12.68
C ARG A 342 0.79 -25.15 -11.72
N PHE A 343 1.39 -24.30 -10.90
CA PHE A 343 2.57 -24.64 -10.12
C PHE A 343 2.34 -24.65 -8.61
N GLY A 344 1.07 -24.43 -8.16
CA GLY A 344 0.74 -24.26 -6.75
C GLY A 344 1.21 -22.91 -6.20
N LEU A 345 0.70 -22.53 -5.02
CA LEU A 345 0.95 -21.19 -4.42
C LEU A 345 2.42 -20.95 -4.04
N ARG A 346 3.17 -21.99 -3.71
CA ARG A 346 4.54 -21.88 -3.17
C ARG A 346 5.58 -21.49 -4.22
N LEU A 347 5.58 -22.20 -5.37
CA LEU A 347 6.63 -22.06 -6.36
C LEU A 347 6.72 -20.64 -6.96
N PRO A 348 5.62 -20.01 -7.42
CA PRO A 348 5.68 -18.66 -7.95
C PRO A 348 6.20 -17.63 -6.93
N LEU A 349 5.80 -17.79 -5.67
CA LEU A 349 6.24 -16.91 -4.58
C LEU A 349 7.74 -17.10 -4.28
N ALA A 350 8.21 -18.35 -4.26
CA ALA A 350 9.63 -18.67 -4.09
C ALA A 350 10.49 -18.10 -5.24
N VAL A 351 10.01 -18.21 -6.48
CA VAL A 351 10.68 -17.62 -7.65
C VAL A 351 10.74 -16.10 -7.54
N GLY A 352 9.63 -15.44 -7.14
CA GLY A 352 9.60 -13.99 -6.91
C GLY A 352 10.61 -13.54 -5.85
N ALA A 353 10.74 -14.31 -4.76
CA ALA A 353 11.73 -14.07 -3.72
C ALA A 353 13.17 -14.26 -4.22
N LEU A 354 13.45 -15.30 -5.02
CA LEU A 354 14.76 -15.54 -5.63
C LEU A 354 15.14 -14.44 -6.62
N VAL A 355 14.21 -13.98 -7.46
CA VAL A 355 14.42 -12.83 -8.35
C VAL A 355 14.77 -11.58 -7.53
N SER A 356 14.07 -11.34 -6.42
CA SER A 356 14.37 -10.23 -5.52
C SER A 356 15.75 -10.36 -4.86
N CYS A 357 16.19 -11.56 -4.50
CA CYS A 357 17.56 -11.83 -4.03
C CYS A 357 18.61 -11.52 -5.11
N GLY A 358 18.37 -11.93 -6.37
CA GLY A 358 19.26 -11.65 -7.48
C GLY A 358 19.43 -10.14 -7.73
N PHE A 359 18.33 -9.39 -7.69
CA PHE A 359 18.37 -7.93 -7.78
C PHE A 359 19.02 -7.26 -6.56
N TRP A 360 18.80 -7.78 -5.36
CA TRP A 360 19.53 -7.34 -4.19
C TRP A 360 21.05 -7.49 -4.39
N LEU A 361 21.52 -8.62 -4.91
CA LEU A 361 22.93 -8.85 -5.17
C LEU A 361 23.47 -7.82 -6.19
N TRP A 362 22.75 -7.57 -7.28
CA TRP A 362 23.12 -6.56 -8.26
C TRP A 362 23.22 -5.15 -7.65
N THR A 363 22.25 -4.74 -6.80
CA THR A 363 22.28 -3.44 -6.14
C THR A 363 23.35 -3.36 -5.06
N ARG A 364 23.70 -4.49 -4.43
CA ARG A 364 24.79 -4.58 -3.43
C ARG A 364 26.14 -4.18 -4.02
N PHE A 365 26.43 -4.57 -5.27
CA PHE A 365 27.65 -4.12 -5.96
C PHE A 365 27.64 -2.62 -6.25
N LYS A 366 26.49 -1.99 -6.35
CA LYS A 366 26.34 -0.54 -6.59
C LYS A 366 26.10 0.25 -5.31
N GLN A 367 26.11 -0.38 -4.14
CA GLN A 367 25.69 0.23 -2.87
C GLN A 367 26.44 1.53 -2.55
N LYS A 368 27.78 1.58 -2.74
CA LYS A 368 28.57 2.78 -2.47
C LYS A 368 28.07 3.97 -3.30
N ARG A 369 27.94 3.78 -4.60
CA ARG A 369 27.46 4.81 -5.53
C ARG A 369 26.03 5.25 -5.22
N ILE A 370 25.16 4.34 -4.82
CA ILE A 370 23.77 4.65 -4.42
C ILE A 370 23.78 5.48 -3.13
N ALA A 371 24.58 5.09 -2.12
CA ALA A 371 24.67 5.81 -0.85
C ALA A 371 25.26 7.21 -1.03
N GLU A 372 26.33 7.37 -1.80
CA GLU A 372 26.95 8.66 -2.10
C GLU A 372 25.99 9.65 -2.75
N THR A 373 25.00 9.16 -3.51
CA THR A 373 24.03 10.02 -4.20
C THR A 373 22.72 10.23 -3.44
N LEU A 374 22.30 9.28 -2.58
CA LEU A 374 21.05 9.39 -1.83
C LEU A 374 21.20 9.87 -0.40
N GLU A 375 22.39 9.68 0.20
CA GLU A 375 22.68 10.07 1.58
C GLU A 375 23.53 11.34 1.66
N ALA A 376 23.93 11.93 0.49
CA ALA A 376 24.60 13.22 0.47
C ALA A 376 23.71 14.30 1.09
N ASP A 377 24.29 15.15 1.92
CA ASP A 377 23.60 16.34 2.39
C ASP A 377 23.08 17.14 1.17
N PRO A 378 21.84 17.63 1.22
CA PRO A 378 21.35 18.47 0.13
C PRO A 378 22.31 19.64 -0.02
N VAL A 379 22.92 19.78 -1.19
CA VAL A 379 23.76 20.93 -1.54
C VAL A 379 22.89 22.17 -1.30
N VAL A 380 23.13 22.84 -0.19
CA VAL A 380 22.57 24.17 0.07
C VAL A 380 23.09 25.02 -1.09
N PRO A 381 22.23 25.52 -2.00
CA PRO A 381 22.71 26.42 -3.03
C PRO A 381 23.39 27.57 -2.28
N ALA A 382 24.66 27.83 -2.62
CA ALA A 382 25.39 28.94 -2.07
C ALA A 382 24.53 30.18 -2.29
N THR A 383 23.84 30.61 -1.25
CA THR A 383 23.21 31.92 -1.20
C THR A 383 24.35 32.88 -1.41
N ASN A 384 24.32 33.61 -2.53
CA ASN A 384 25.17 34.77 -2.74
C ASN A 384 25.13 35.62 -1.48
N VAL A 385 26.16 35.50 -0.68
CA VAL A 385 26.50 36.50 0.31
C VAL A 385 26.93 37.71 -0.51
N VAL A 386 25.92 38.48 -0.89
CA VAL A 386 26.17 39.84 -1.37
C VAL A 386 26.76 40.55 -0.18
N ALA A 387 28.05 40.68 -0.20
CA ALA A 387 28.80 41.56 0.70
C ALA A 387 28.16 42.93 0.61
N ALA A 388 27.52 43.36 1.69
CA ALA A 388 27.26 44.73 1.96
C ALA A 388 28.59 45.33 2.36
N SER A 389 29.25 46.04 1.43
CA SER A 389 30.29 47.03 1.67
C SER A 389 29.62 48.39 1.75
#